data_b64759e9c4aabfe71e96c426c33e0e59
#
_entry.id   b64759e9c4aabfe71e96c426c33e0e59
#
_cell.length_a   1.000
_cell.length_b   1.000
_cell.length_c   1.000
_cell.angle_alpha   90.00
_cell.angle_beta   90.00
_cell.angle_gamma   90.00
#
_symmetry.space_group_name_H-M   'P 1'
#
loop_
_entity.id
_entity.type
_entity.pdbx_description
1 polymer ?
#
loop_
_entity_poly.entity_id
_entity_poly.type
_entity_poly.pdbx_seq_one_letter_code
_entity_poly.pdbx_strand_id
1 'polypeptide(L)'
;TYNIIADPTLISRPHQSAQLIASCIGGDAAEYETKLRRQGKRRYSIVAKSVDSSKINLLKKQISAIDCGDEESSTFKALKKYKDGLRALSYELTYKRTYPGGTIASQVVGFTNTEGVGSAGLELYYDELLKGTPGLSFSERDSKGNRIPAGIQRTIEAQDGSDIVLTIDKDIQFYAEKELKSAVKK
;
A
#
# COMPACT_ATOMS: atom_id res chain seq x y z
N THR A 1 1.34 -5.86 0.69
CA THR A 1 1.33 -4.48 1.24
C THR A 1 0.06 -3.74 0.84
N TYR A 2 -0.18 -2.58 1.47
CA TYR A 2 -1.37 -1.79 1.21
C TYR A 2 -1.01 -0.32 1.04
N ASN A 3 -1.73 0.38 0.17
CA ASN A 3 -1.77 1.83 0.15
C ASN A 3 -2.89 2.31 1.06
N ILE A 4 -2.61 3.32 1.89
CA ILE A 4 -3.63 3.97 2.73
C ILE A 4 -4.14 5.19 1.98
N ILE A 5 -5.44 5.22 1.76
CA ILE A 5 -6.13 6.28 1.03
C ILE A 5 -7.14 6.93 1.97
N ALA A 6 -7.22 8.24 1.89
CA ALA A 6 -8.18 9.03 2.63
C ALA A 6 -9.04 9.88 1.70
N ASP A 7 -10.29 10.11 2.09
CA ASP A 7 -11.07 11.25 1.63
C ASP A 7 -10.85 12.42 2.62
N PRO A 8 -10.08 13.46 2.24
CA PRO A 8 -9.77 14.56 3.15
C PRO A 8 -11.02 15.34 3.62
N THR A 9 -12.15 15.20 2.93
CA THR A 9 -13.40 15.86 3.32
C THR A 9 -14.05 15.23 4.55
N LEU A 10 -13.74 13.97 4.84
CA LEU A 10 -14.25 13.22 5.98
C LEU A 10 -13.36 13.34 7.22
N ILE A 11 -12.10 13.77 7.05
CA ILE A 11 -11.13 13.88 8.15
C ILE A 11 -11.37 15.17 8.92
N SER A 12 -11.89 15.06 10.15
CA SER A 12 -12.23 16.21 10.98
C SER A 12 -11.04 16.81 11.74
N ARG A 13 -10.01 16.02 12.04
CA ARG A 13 -8.82 16.41 12.81
C ARG A 13 -7.54 15.93 12.12
N PRO A 14 -7.08 16.60 11.04
CA PRO A 14 -5.95 16.12 10.23
C PRO A 14 -4.66 15.92 11.02
N HIS A 15 -4.34 16.86 11.92
CA HIS A 15 -3.12 16.78 12.75
C HIS A 15 -3.11 15.54 13.67
N GLN A 16 -4.18 15.32 14.42
CA GLN A 16 -4.28 14.16 15.33
C GLN A 16 -4.33 12.84 14.53
N SER A 17 -5.03 12.83 13.39
CA SER A 17 -5.08 11.66 12.50
C SER A 17 -3.69 11.31 11.94
N ALA A 18 -2.91 12.32 11.55
CA ALA A 18 -1.56 12.14 11.05
C ALA A 18 -0.62 11.59 12.12
N GLN A 19 -0.70 12.10 13.35
CA GLN A 19 0.07 11.58 14.48
C GLN A 19 -0.27 10.12 14.79
N LEU A 20 -1.56 9.76 14.81
CA LEU A 20 -1.99 8.38 15.02
C LEU A 20 -1.49 7.45 13.91
N ILE A 21 -1.58 7.88 12.66
CA ILE A 21 -1.08 7.10 11.53
C ILE A 21 0.44 6.93 11.64
N ALA A 22 1.18 8.01 11.90
CA ALA A 22 2.63 7.96 12.03
C ALA A 22 3.09 7.05 13.19
N SER A 23 2.39 7.05 14.32
CA SER A 23 2.70 6.16 15.45
C SER A 23 2.51 4.68 15.12
N CYS A 24 1.57 4.34 14.24
CA CYS A 24 1.27 2.94 13.86
C CYS A 24 2.15 2.43 12.71
N ILE A 25 2.36 3.25 11.68
CA ILE A 25 3.04 2.81 10.46
C ILE A 25 4.46 3.34 10.33
N GLY A 26 4.84 4.34 11.12
CA GLY A 26 6.06 5.11 10.96
C GLY A 26 5.90 6.23 9.93
N GLY A 27 6.98 6.93 9.64
CA GLY A 27 7.00 8.04 8.69
C GLY A 27 6.78 9.40 9.33
N ASP A 28 6.68 10.45 8.50
CA ASP A 28 6.55 11.83 8.98
C ASP A 28 5.08 12.24 9.12
N ALA A 29 4.70 12.59 10.35
CA ALA A 29 3.35 13.06 10.65
C ALA A 29 3.00 14.36 9.91
N ALA A 30 3.96 15.25 9.65
CA ALA A 30 3.72 16.50 8.93
C ALA A 30 3.36 16.25 7.46
N GLU A 31 4.03 15.27 6.83
CA GLU A 31 3.70 14.84 5.48
C GLU A 31 2.29 14.25 5.40
N TYR A 32 1.94 13.37 6.36
CA TYR A 32 0.59 12.79 6.42
C TYR A 32 -0.48 13.84 6.67
N GLU A 33 -0.20 14.80 7.55
CA GLU A 33 -1.12 15.90 7.83
C GLU A 33 -1.43 16.71 6.56
N THR A 34 -0.40 17.05 5.78
CA THR A 34 -0.57 17.77 4.51
C THR A 34 -1.49 17.01 3.54
N LYS A 35 -1.36 15.68 3.48
CA LYS A 35 -2.19 14.80 2.63
C LYS A 35 -3.61 14.62 3.16
N LEU A 36 -3.82 14.72 4.47
CA LEU A 36 -5.12 14.61 5.14
C LEU A 36 -5.87 15.93 5.21
N ARG A 37 -5.21 17.07 5.03
CA ARG A 37 -5.87 18.38 5.01
C ARG A 37 -6.76 18.51 3.78
N ARG A 38 -7.96 19.07 3.98
CA ARG A 38 -8.89 19.34 2.90
C ARG A 38 -8.31 20.37 1.92
N GLN A 39 -8.15 19.96 0.67
CA GLN A 39 -7.71 20.81 -0.43
C GLN A 39 -8.85 20.92 -1.47
N GLY A 40 -9.69 21.92 -1.34
CA GLY A 40 -10.81 22.15 -2.26
C GLY A 40 -11.83 21.00 -2.28
N LYS A 41 -12.12 20.47 -3.50
CA LYS A 41 -13.07 19.37 -3.74
C LYS A 41 -12.41 17.99 -3.82
N ARG A 42 -11.12 17.86 -3.53
CA ARG A 42 -10.39 16.61 -3.64
C ARG A 42 -10.89 15.59 -2.63
N ARG A 43 -11.35 14.42 -3.12
CA ARG A 43 -11.88 13.31 -2.31
C ARG A 43 -10.97 12.10 -2.25
N TYR A 44 -9.83 12.14 -2.91
CA TYR A 44 -8.86 11.04 -2.98
C TYR A 44 -7.47 11.56 -2.67
N SER A 45 -6.84 11.02 -1.65
CA SER A 45 -5.47 11.33 -1.27
C SER A 45 -4.76 10.08 -0.78
N ILE A 46 -3.62 9.73 -1.41
CA ILE A 46 -2.78 8.61 -0.95
C ILE A 46 -1.94 9.13 0.21
N VAL A 47 -2.25 8.66 1.41
CA VAL A 47 -1.58 9.05 2.66
C VAL A 47 -0.24 8.34 2.78
N ALA A 48 -0.24 7.02 2.63
CA ALA A 48 0.97 6.20 2.68
C ALA A 48 0.90 5.08 1.63
N LYS A 49 2.07 4.71 1.10
CA LYS A 49 2.22 3.63 0.10
C LYS A 49 2.95 2.43 0.71
N SER A 50 2.65 1.25 0.19
CA SER A 50 3.36 -0.02 0.48
C SER A 50 3.51 -0.32 1.98
N VAL A 51 2.44 -0.10 2.75
CA VAL A 51 2.40 -0.37 4.19
C VAL A 51 2.13 -1.85 4.43
N ASP A 52 2.88 -2.47 5.34
CA ASP A 52 2.71 -3.89 5.68
C ASP A 52 1.36 -4.15 6.37
N SER A 53 0.79 -5.35 6.12
CA SER A 53 -0.51 -5.73 6.69
C SER A 53 -0.54 -5.72 8.21
N SER A 54 0.58 -6.05 8.87
CA SER A 54 0.71 -5.98 10.34
C SER A 54 0.49 -4.57 10.88
N LYS A 55 1.08 -3.56 10.21
CA LYS A 55 0.93 -2.15 10.56
C LYS A 55 -0.49 -1.63 10.30
N ILE A 56 -1.12 -2.09 9.22
CA ILE A 56 -2.52 -1.80 8.93
C ILE A 56 -3.44 -2.37 10.03
N ASN A 57 -3.20 -3.60 10.45
CA ASN A 57 -3.98 -4.21 11.52
C ASN A 57 -3.80 -3.47 12.85
N LEU A 58 -2.57 -3.02 13.17
CA LEU A 58 -2.31 -2.17 14.32
C LEU A 58 -3.09 -0.86 14.24
N LEU A 59 -3.06 -0.18 13.08
CA LEU A 59 -3.80 1.05 12.86
C LEU A 59 -5.31 0.85 13.04
N LYS A 60 -5.89 -0.19 12.44
CA LYS A 60 -7.31 -0.54 12.61
C LYS A 60 -7.66 -0.80 14.07
N LYS A 61 -6.80 -1.50 14.82
CA LYS A 61 -6.97 -1.77 16.25
C LYS A 61 -6.97 -0.46 17.06
N GLN A 62 -6.03 0.43 16.80
CA GLN A 62 -5.95 1.74 17.47
C GLN A 62 -7.18 2.62 17.16
N ILE A 63 -7.63 2.65 15.91
CA ILE A 63 -8.86 3.37 15.53
C ILE A 63 -10.08 2.80 16.27
N SER A 64 -10.18 1.49 16.40
CA SER A 64 -11.28 0.83 17.11
C SER A 64 -11.25 1.13 18.60
N ALA A 65 -10.06 1.26 19.19
CA ALA A 65 -9.84 1.54 20.60
C ALA A 65 -10.12 3.01 21.02
N ILE A 66 -10.37 3.91 20.04
CA ILE A 66 -10.75 5.29 20.36
C ILE A 66 -12.08 5.27 21.11
N ASP A 67 -12.03 5.66 22.37
CA ASP A 67 -13.24 5.82 23.19
C ASP A 67 -13.89 7.19 22.89
N CYS A 68 -15.18 7.17 22.60
CA CYS A 68 -15.96 8.39 22.35
C CYS A 68 -16.62 8.94 23.63
N GLY A 69 -16.60 8.17 24.73
CA GLY A 69 -17.29 8.51 25.97
C GLY A 69 -18.82 8.39 25.86
N ASP A 70 -19.52 8.93 26.85
CA ASP A 70 -20.99 8.88 26.93
C ASP A 70 -21.65 9.79 25.88
N GLU A 71 -22.78 9.35 25.35
CA GLU A 71 -23.54 10.06 24.29
C GLU A 71 -24.03 11.45 24.72
N GLU A 72 -24.20 11.70 26.04
CA GLU A 72 -24.61 12.98 26.60
C GLU A 72 -23.44 13.98 26.71
N SER A 73 -22.21 13.54 26.55
CA SER A 73 -21.04 14.41 26.65
C SER A 73 -20.95 15.40 25.50
N SER A 74 -20.62 16.65 25.79
CA SER A 74 -20.40 17.69 24.78
C SER A 74 -19.27 17.32 23.77
N THR A 75 -18.34 16.47 24.17
CA THR A 75 -17.24 16.03 23.34
C THR A 75 -17.55 14.80 22.49
N PHE A 76 -18.61 14.05 22.81
CA PHE A 76 -19.00 12.82 22.12
C PHE A 76 -19.13 12.99 20.60
N LYS A 77 -19.90 13.98 20.16
CA LYS A 77 -20.11 14.25 18.71
C LYS A 77 -18.80 14.52 17.97
N ALA A 78 -17.88 15.24 18.61
CA ALA A 78 -16.60 15.59 18.02
C ALA A 78 -15.65 14.37 17.95
N LEU A 79 -15.63 13.51 18.97
CA LEU A 79 -14.84 12.28 18.99
C LEU A 79 -15.42 11.21 18.06
N LYS A 80 -16.74 11.08 18.00
CA LYS A 80 -17.42 10.19 17.06
C LYS A 80 -17.09 10.58 15.61
N LYS A 81 -17.23 11.87 15.27
CA LYS A 81 -16.86 12.36 13.94
C LYS A 81 -15.38 12.11 13.60
N TYR A 82 -14.49 12.24 14.57
CA TYR A 82 -13.06 11.95 14.40
C TYR A 82 -12.83 10.46 14.12
N LYS A 83 -13.43 9.58 14.92
CA LYS A 83 -13.36 8.11 14.76
C LYS A 83 -13.94 7.66 13.43
N ASP A 84 -15.09 8.19 13.03
CA ASP A 84 -15.76 7.86 11.77
C ASP A 84 -14.92 8.31 10.56
N GLY A 85 -14.28 9.48 10.63
CA GLY A 85 -13.34 9.94 9.62
C GLY A 85 -12.14 8.99 9.45
N LEU A 86 -11.56 8.48 10.54
CA LEU A 86 -10.50 7.49 10.49
C LEU A 86 -10.98 6.12 9.98
N ARG A 87 -12.21 5.72 10.30
CA ARG A 87 -12.81 4.49 9.76
C ARG A 87 -13.08 4.55 8.26
N ALA A 88 -13.24 5.76 7.72
CA ALA A 88 -13.38 5.99 6.28
C ALA A 88 -12.06 5.89 5.50
N LEU A 89 -10.92 5.61 6.15
CA LEU A 89 -9.68 5.27 5.46
C LEU A 89 -9.89 3.99 4.64
N SER A 90 -9.53 4.06 3.37
CA SER A 90 -9.53 2.93 2.45
C SER A 90 -8.14 2.32 2.37
N TYR A 91 -8.09 1.00 2.20
CA TYR A 91 -6.86 0.23 2.11
C TYR A 91 -6.85 -0.53 0.80
N GLU A 92 -6.03 -0.08 -0.14
CA GLU A 92 -5.87 -0.76 -1.43
C GLU A 92 -4.71 -1.73 -1.37
N LEU A 93 -4.96 -2.98 -1.73
CA LEU A 93 -3.91 -3.99 -1.86
C LEU A 93 -2.94 -3.58 -2.97
N THR A 94 -1.64 -3.57 -2.66
CA THR A 94 -0.59 -3.32 -3.63
C THR A 94 0.51 -4.35 -3.49
N TYR A 95 1.17 -4.65 -4.58
CA TYR A 95 2.28 -5.58 -4.60
C TYR A 95 3.59 -4.80 -4.40
N LYS A 96 4.52 -5.43 -3.69
CA LYS A 96 5.88 -4.91 -3.51
C LYS A 96 6.86 -5.97 -3.96
N ARG A 97 7.64 -5.66 -4.98
CA ARG A 97 8.72 -6.53 -5.43
C ARG A 97 9.82 -6.57 -4.37
N THR A 98 10.28 -7.75 -4.02
CA THR A 98 11.40 -7.95 -3.10
C THR A 98 12.51 -8.72 -3.80
N TYR A 99 13.76 -8.35 -3.52
CA TYR A 99 14.95 -8.98 -4.10
C TYR A 99 15.77 -9.63 -2.97
N PRO A 100 15.50 -10.91 -2.62
CA PRO A 100 16.17 -11.57 -1.51
C PRO A 100 17.68 -11.68 -1.67
N GLY A 101 18.16 -11.71 -2.93
CA GLY A 101 19.58 -11.71 -3.28
C GLY A 101 20.26 -10.33 -3.14
N GLY A 102 19.52 -9.28 -2.76
CA GLY A 102 20.05 -7.92 -2.68
C GLY A 102 20.54 -7.41 -4.04
N THR A 103 21.83 -7.09 -4.15
CA THR A 103 22.44 -6.55 -5.38
C THR A 103 23.02 -7.62 -6.30
N ILE A 104 22.97 -8.91 -5.93
CA ILE A 104 23.54 -9.98 -6.76
C ILE A 104 22.82 -10.01 -8.11
N ALA A 105 23.60 -10.02 -9.19
CA ALA A 105 23.13 -10.02 -10.58
C ALA A 105 22.09 -8.90 -10.89
N SER A 106 22.13 -7.80 -10.15
CA SER A 106 21.13 -6.72 -10.29
C SER A 106 21.02 -6.12 -11.68
N GLN A 107 22.12 -6.10 -12.44
CA GLN A 107 22.15 -5.63 -13.83
C GLN A 107 21.42 -6.58 -14.78
N VAL A 108 21.42 -7.87 -14.49
CA VAL A 108 20.72 -8.89 -15.29
C VAL A 108 19.27 -8.98 -14.86
N VAL A 109 19.01 -9.14 -13.58
CA VAL A 109 17.64 -9.23 -13.02
C VAL A 109 16.85 -7.95 -13.27
N GLY A 110 17.48 -6.79 -13.05
CA GLY A 110 16.82 -5.50 -13.18
C GLY A 110 15.96 -5.15 -11.97
N PHE A 111 14.98 -4.26 -12.18
CA PHE A 111 14.07 -3.81 -11.15
C PHE A 111 12.73 -3.35 -11.73
N THR A 112 11.72 -3.29 -10.88
CA THR A 112 10.41 -2.75 -11.20
C THR A 112 10.26 -1.34 -10.63
N ASN A 113 9.37 -0.55 -11.23
CA ASN A 113 8.97 0.75 -10.68
C ASN A 113 8.01 0.58 -9.48
N THR A 114 7.55 1.70 -8.91
CA THR A 114 6.60 1.72 -7.78
C THR A 114 5.22 1.16 -8.13
N GLU A 115 4.90 1.02 -9.40
CA GLU A 115 3.65 0.46 -9.91
C GLU A 115 3.77 -1.05 -10.21
N GLY A 116 4.97 -1.63 -10.01
CA GLY A 116 5.24 -3.04 -10.25
C GLY A 116 5.55 -3.37 -11.72
N VAL A 117 5.73 -2.37 -12.57
CA VAL A 117 6.10 -2.54 -13.98
C VAL A 117 7.61 -2.65 -14.10
N GLY A 118 8.10 -3.60 -14.88
CA GLY A 118 9.53 -3.80 -15.15
C GLY A 118 10.16 -2.56 -15.76
N SER A 119 11.31 -2.13 -15.23
CA SER A 119 12.01 -0.91 -15.68
C SER A 119 13.38 -1.20 -16.26
N ALA A 120 13.98 -2.33 -15.96
CA ALA A 120 15.29 -2.74 -16.48
C ALA A 120 15.45 -4.26 -16.41
N GLY A 121 16.44 -4.79 -17.16
CA GLY A 121 16.86 -6.18 -17.13
C GLY A 121 15.77 -7.18 -17.52
N LEU A 122 15.79 -8.34 -16.88
CA LEU A 122 14.81 -9.40 -17.11
C LEU A 122 13.41 -9.01 -16.62
N GLU A 123 13.31 -8.18 -15.58
CA GLU A 123 12.03 -7.65 -15.10
C GLU A 123 11.32 -6.86 -16.21
N LEU A 124 12.06 -6.07 -16.99
CA LEU A 124 11.50 -5.34 -18.14
C LEU A 124 11.20 -6.27 -19.31
N TYR A 125 12.14 -7.16 -19.64
CA TYR A 125 11.99 -8.02 -20.83
C TYR A 125 10.83 -9.00 -20.70
N TYR A 126 10.58 -9.52 -19.51
CA TYR A 126 9.52 -10.48 -19.22
C TYR A 126 8.34 -9.89 -18.41
N ASP A 127 8.18 -8.58 -18.42
CA ASP A 127 7.13 -7.90 -17.61
C ASP A 127 5.73 -8.49 -17.87
N GLU A 128 5.39 -8.74 -19.14
CA GLU A 128 4.07 -9.30 -19.50
C GLU A 128 3.84 -10.70 -18.96
N LEU A 129 4.89 -11.52 -18.85
CA LEU A 129 4.79 -12.87 -18.30
C LEU A 129 4.78 -12.86 -16.77
N LEU A 130 5.55 -11.95 -16.16
CA LEU A 130 5.72 -11.88 -14.71
C LEU A 130 4.53 -11.24 -13.99
N LYS A 131 3.86 -10.26 -14.61
CA LYS A 131 2.80 -9.49 -13.93
C LYS A 131 1.45 -10.19 -13.85
N GLY A 132 1.22 -11.23 -14.68
CA GLY A 132 -0.06 -11.90 -14.77
C GLY A 132 -1.20 -11.00 -15.25
N THR A 133 -2.43 -11.40 -14.99
CA THR A 133 -3.64 -10.65 -15.36
C THR A 133 -4.46 -10.32 -14.12
N PRO A 134 -4.75 -9.03 -13.86
CA PRO A 134 -5.54 -8.65 -12.69
C PRO A 134 -6.98 -9.16 -12.82
N GLY A 135 -7.53 -9.62 -11.71
CA GLY A 135 -8.95 -9.96 -11.62
C GLY A 135 -9.84 -8.72 -11.57
N LEU A 136 -11.09 -8.89 -11.92
CA LEU A 136 -12.11 -7.85 -11.90
C LEU A 136 -13.31 -8.31 -11.07
N SER A 137 -13.77 -7.46 -10.15
CA SER A 137 -14.99 -7.72 -9.39
C SER A 137 -15.98 -6.58 -9.56
N PHE A 138 -17.12 -6.91 -10.13
CA PHE A 138 -18.25 -6.01 -10.29
C PHE A 138 -19.30 -6.35 -9.23
N SER A 139 -19.80 -5.34 -8.51
CA SER A 139 -20.91 -5.51 -7.57
C SER A 139 -21.81 -4.28 -7.61
N GLU A 140 -23.11 -4.51 -7.63
CA GLU A 140 -24.08 -3.43 -7.48
C GLU A 140 -24.06 -2.88 -6.05
N ARG A 141 -24.14 -1.55 -5.95
CA ARG A 141 -24.17 -0.85 -4.67
C ARG A 141 -25.36 0.11 -4.63
N ASP A 142 -25.88 0.33 -3.42
CA ASP A 142 -26.90 1.34 -3.19
C ASP A 142 -26.31 2.76 -3.25
N SER A 143 -27.17 3.78 -3.16
CA SER A 143 -26.76 5.18 -3.16
C SER A 143 -25.85 5.57 -1.99
N LYS A 144 -25.75 4.73 -0.95
CA LYS A 144 -24.89 4.90 0.22
C LYS A 144 -23.57 4.11 0.10
N GLY A 145 -23.39 3.36 -1.01
CA GLY A 145 -22.18 2.57 -1.25
C GLY A 145 -22.21 1.15 -0.66
N ASN A 146 -23.30 0.70 -0.04
CA ASN A 146 -23.42 -0.65 0.49
C ASN A 146 -23.70 -1.65 -0.64
N ARG A 147 -23.16 -2.87 -0.53
CA ARG A 147 -23.46 -3.94 -1.49
C ARG A 147 -24.93 -4.31 -1.40
N ILE A 148 -25.58 -4.48 -2.57
CA ILE A 148 -26.94 -4.99 -2.66
C ILE A 148 -26.87 -6.52 -2.65
N PRO A 149 -27.40 -7.22 -1.62
CA PRO A 149 -27.27 -8.67 -1.51
C PRO A 149 -27.85 -9.47 -2.69
N ALA A 150 -28.91 -8.97 -3.29
CA ALA A 150 -29.57 -9.57 -4.48
C ALA A 150 -29.11 -8.96 -5.80
N GLY A 151 -28.11 -8.05 -5.77
CA GLY A 151 -27.58 -7.39 -6.95
C GLY A 151 -26.66 -8.29 -7.77
N ILE A 152 -26.40 -7.87 -9.00
CA ILE A 152 -25.50 -8.59 -9.91
C ILE A 152 -24.08 -8.52 -9.35
N GLN A 153 -23.50 -9.70 -9.13
CA GLN A 153 -22.09 -9.84 -8.78
C GLN A 153 -21.40 -10.66 -9.88
N ARG A 154 -20.36 -10.09 -10.45
CA ARG A 154 -19.47 -10.79 -11.38
C ARG A 154 -18.05 -10.68 -10.89
N THR A 155 -17.37 -11.80 -10.76
CA THR A 155 -15.96 -11.86 -10.43
C THR A 155 -15.24 -12.60 -11.55
N ILE A 156 -14.21 -11.96 -12.09
CA ILE A 156 -13.20 -12.57 -12.96
C ILE A 156 -11.99 -12.75 -12.08
N GLU A 157 -11.55 -13.98 -11.91
CA GLU A 157 -10.42 -14.29 -11.05
C GLU A 157 -9.11 -13.74 -11.65
N ALA A 158 -8.18 -13.31 -10.78
CA ALA A 158 -6.84 -12.93 -11.21
C ALA A 158 -6.09 -14.18 -11.67
N GLN A 159 -5.23 -14.01 -12.66
CA GLN A 159 -4.27 -15.03 -13.10
C GLN A 159 -2.87 -14.60 -12.67
N ASP A 160 -2.22 -15.43 -11.88
CA ASP A 160 -0.85 -15.19 -11.46
C ASP A 160 0.12 -15.19 -12.65
N GLY A 161 1.18 -14.40 -12.54
CA GLY A 161 2.26 -14.40 -13.52
C GLY A 161 3.07 -15.69 -13.48
N SER A 162 3.89 -15.87 -14.50
CA SER A 162 4.77 -17.03 -14.61
C SER A 162 6.07 -16.81 -13.84
N ASP A 163 6.67 -17.90 -13.36
CA ASP A 163 8.01 -17.89 -12.79
C ASP A 163 9.08 -18.02 -13.88
N ILE A 164 10.22 -17.36 -13.69
CA ILE A 164 11.38 -17.46 -14.57
C ILE A 164 12.53 -18.08 -13.79
N VAL A 165 13.04 -19.21 -14.29
CA VAL A 165 14.21 -19.89 -13.75
C VAL A 165 15.44 -19.52 -14.58
N LEU A 166 16.45 -18.92 -13.92
CA LEU A 166 17.70 -18.54 -14.55
C LEU A 166 18.76 -19.63 -14.41
N THR A 167 19.66 -19.71 -15.37
CA THR A 167 20.84 -20.60 -15.32
C THR A 167 22.01 -19.97 -14.53
N ILE A 168 21.83 -18.79 -13.96
CA ILE A 168 22.85 -18.12 -13.14
C ILE A 168 22.94 -18.84 -11.79
N ASP A 169 24.12 -19.34 -11.47
CA ASP A 169 24.44 -19.88 -10.15
C ASP A 169 24.71 -18.70 -9.19
N LYS A 170 23.97 -18.66 -8.09
CA LYS A 170 24.03 -17.56 -7.11
C LYS A 170 25.40 -17.46 -6.42
N ASP A 171 26.00 -18.59 -6.10
CA ASP A 171 27.27 -18.62 -5.37
C ASP A 171 28.42 -18.21 -6.28
N ILE A 172 28.45 -18.73 -7.51
CA ILE A 172 29.44 -18.33 -8.53
C ILE A 172 29.32 -16.83 -8.80
N GLN A 173 28.11 -16.31 -8.98
CA GLN A 173 27.87 -14.90 -9.23
C GLN A 173 28.35 -14.02 -8.04
N PHE A 174 28.08 -14.45 -6.81
CA PHE A 174 28.54 -13.74 -5.63
C PHE A 174 30.07 -13.62 -5.55
N TYR A 175 30.79 -14.72 -5.77
CA TYR A 175 32.25 -14.70 -5.74
C TYR A 175 32.84 -13.88 -6.90
N ALA A 176 32.29 -14.00 -8.09
CA ALA A 176 32.73 -13.20 -9.24
C ALA A 176 32.58 -11.70 -9.00
N GLU A 177 31.40 -11.26 -8.49
CA GLU A 177 31.19 -9.84 -8.15
C GLU A 177 32.11 -9.36 -7.02
N LYS A 178 32.35 -10.18 -6.01
CA LYS A 178 33.25 -9.86 -4.90
C LYS A 178 34.67 -9.59 -5.39
N GLU A 179 35.20 -10.47 -6.21
CA GLU A 179 36.56 -10.35 -6.75
C GLU A 179 36.69 -9.15 -7.72
N LEU A 180 35.69 -8.93 -8.57
CA LEU A 180 35.64 -7.77 -9.44
C LEU A 180 35.60 -6.44 -8.65
N LYS A 181 34.78 -6.35 -7.61
CA LYS A 181 34.74 -5.19 -6.71
C LYS A 181 36.07 -4.95 -6.03
N SER A 182 36.77 -5.99 -5.64
CA SER A 182 38.11 -5.89 -5.05
C SER A 182 39.15 -5.38 -6.06
N ALA A 183 39.10 -5.86 -7.30
CA ALA A 183 40.01 -5.45 -8.36
C ALA A 183 39.82 -3.98 -8.79
N VAL A 184 38.57 -3.51 -8.86
CA VAL A 184 38.27 -2.11 -9.24
C VAL A 184 38.63 -1.10 -8.15
N LYS A 185 38.71 -1.52 -6.87
CA LYS A 185 39.08 -0.65 -5.76
C LYS A 185 40.60 -0.48 -5.58
N LYS A 186 41.43 -1.25 -6.28
CA LYS A 186 42.86 -1.09 -6.35
C LYS A 186 43.25 -0.11 -7.45
#